data_66cd662ae6f5da7f53e71782d087205f
#
_entry.id   66cd662ae6f5da7f53e71782d087205f
#
_cell.length_a   1.000
_cell.length_b   1.000
_cell.length_c   1.000
_cell.angle_alpha   90.00
_cell.angle_beta   90.00
_cell.angle_gamma   90.00
#
_symmetry.space_group_name_H-M   'P 1'
#
loop_
_entity.id
_entity.type
_entity.pdbx_description
1 polymer ?
#
loop_
_entity_poly.entity_id
_entity_poly.type
_entity_poly.pdbx_seq_one_letter_code
_entity_poly.pdbx_strand_id
1 'polypeptide(L)'
;LNKYQEKITELYLKQPKHAIKMIFSNTDLKKWVENNCDPASPNKLTMVYTAYHNILLVCPCGSGKLRKCNRFNNGLAFCGTRSCSINAIIIKEKTKQTNLERYGVVDPMSNFEVQEKGRKTNLERYGTEFTFQNKDVKEKIKNTNVERYGFENVSQNSNIQRKRKLSNLEKYGFNHPSSTIVFRERVKNTNLERYGVDNPQKINEVKEKTKQTNLERYGFAYINQRHYSKLAKEILFDIEKFKSFLEQHGVKNMALLLETSESNIYVKHLNFGLNIISASSSSYESEIATWLLSHNIEFIQNSKKIISPLELDFYLPNQKVAIEFNGLYWHSEIECKNKNYHFDKMQRCNKLGIRLIHIFEDEWRNKREVCLDVLSRILNIKMIHVAARKCQIKELTNKDSREFLENNHLQGYASATINLGMFYENNLIQLLTFRKPRYNKNIQWENVRCCNKIGYQIIGGVGKLWTYFLRKYNPESVVSYCDLRWFTGETYKKLLFHLNHITKIQYYYTNYKNRWHRSLFTKKKCIKKAISLNNITENLLNQMTENQITKEILHLDRIWDCGQQTWIWKQ
;
A
#
# COMPACT_ATOMS: atom_id res chain seq x y z
N LEU A 1 -29.91 -14.40 -54.14
CA LEU A 1 -29.71 -15.81 -54.52
C LEU A 1 -29.48 -15.89 -56.02
N ASN A 2 -28.52 -16.70 -56.48
CA ASN A 2 -28.35 -16.98 -57.89
C ASN A 2 -29.32 -18.12 -58.34
N LYS A 3 -29.52 -18.30 -59.65
CA LYS A 3 -30.44 -19.30 -60.20
C LYS A 3 -30.22 -20.73 -59.69
N TYR A 4 -28.99 -21.08 -59.31
CA TYR A 4 -28.66 -22.41 -58.79
C TYR A 4 -29.06 -22.53 -57.30
N GLN A 5 -28.86 -21.47 -56.51
CA GLN A 5 -29.30 -21.41 -55.13
C GLN A 5 -30.82 -21.45 -55.01
N GLU A 6 -31.56 -20.72 -55.89
CA GLU A 6 -33.00 -20.77 -55.96
C GLU A 6 -33.51 -22.18 -56.28
N LYS A 7 -32.90 -22.85 -57.24
CA LYS A 7 -33.25 -24.22 -57.60
C LYS A 7 -32.98 -25.22 -56.48
N ILE A 8 -31.87 -25.06 -55.75
CA ILE A 8 -31.53 -25.86 -54.55
C ILE A 8 -32.58 -25.63 -53.46
N THR A 9 -32.98 -24.40 -53.23
CA THR A 9 -34.04 -24.04 -52.26
C THR A 9 -35.36 -24.71 -52.64
N GLU A 10 -35.77 -24.62 -53.89
CA GLU A 10 -36.98 -25.26 -54.39
C GLU A 10 -36.98 -26.78 -54.16
N LEU A 11 -35.88 -27.45 -54.45
CA LEU A 11 -35.72 -28.90 -54.25
C LEU A 11 -35.82 -29.28 -52.79
N TYR A 12 -35.19 -28.50 -51.87
CA TYR A 12 -35.30 -28.75 -50.44
C TYR A 12 -36.68 -28.46 -49.86
N LEU A 13 -37.40 -27.50 -50.41
CA LEU A 13 -38.81 -27.21 -50.01
C LEU A 13 -39.78 -28.29 -50.50
N LYS A 14 -39.63 -28.74 -51.75
CA LYS A 14 -40.55 -29.74 -52.35
C LYS A 14 -40.30 -31.18 -51.88
N GLN A 15 -39.03 -31.58 -51.79
CA GLN A 15 -38.64 -32.96 -51.47
C GLN A 15 -37.38 -33.05 -50.59
N PRO A 16 -37.44 -32.67 -49.31
CA PRO A 16 -36.24 -32.56 -48.45
C PRO A 16 -35.44 -33.86 -48.34
N LYS A 17 -36.11 -35.02 -48.32
CA LYS A 17 -35.45 -36.32 -48.18
C LYS A 17 -34.68 -36.75 -49.43
N HIS A 18 -35.09 -36.26 -50.60
CA HIS A 18 -34.49 -36.64 -51.88
C HIS A 18 -33.70 -35.50 -52.54
N ALA A 19 -33.72 -34.29 -51.97
CA ALA A 19 -33.09 -33.11 -52.53
C ALA A 19 -31.63 -33.32 -52.94
N ILE A 20 -30.80 -33.95 -52.10
CA ILE A 20 -29.38 -34.24 -52.38
C ILE A 20 -29.25 -35.15 -53.60
N LYS A 21 -30.06 -36.21 -53.70
CA LYS A 21 -30.03 -37.13 -54.85
C LYS A 21 -30.41 -36.38 -56.15
N MET A 22 -31.43 -35.54 -56.10
CA MET A 22 -31.90 -34.75 -57.24
C MET A 22 -30.88 -33.69 -57.71
N ILE A 23 -30.22 -33.03 -56.76
CA ILE A 23 -29.14 -32.07 -57.06
C ILE A 23 -27.99 -32.76 -57.80
N PHE A 24 -27.56 -33.92 -57.34
CA PHE A 24 -26.43 -34.66 -57.95
C PHE A 24 -26.83 -35.47 -59.19
N SER A 25 -28.10 -35.69 -59.51
CA SER A 25 -28.58 -36.23 -60.78
C SER A 25 -28.77 -35.16 -61.86
N ASN A 26 -28.82 -33.90 -61.52
CA ASN A 26 -28.85 -32.77 -62.45
C ASN A 26 -27.41 -32.32 -62.75
N THR A 27 -27.01 -32.42 -64.01
CA THR A 27 -25.64 -32.17 -64.47
C THR A 27 -25.13 -30.75 -64.14
N ASP A 28 -25.99 -29.75 -64.33
CA ASP A 28 -25.63 -28.34 -64.13
C ASP A 28 -25.53 -28.00 -62.65
N LEU A 29 -26.51 -28.45 -61.83
CA LEU A 29 -26.47 -28.27 -60.38
C LEU A 29 -25.29 -28.98 -59.73
N LYS A 30 -25.01 -30.21 -60.18
CA LYS A 30 -23.86 -30.99 -59.69
C LYS A 30 -22.55 -30.24 -59.98
N LYS A 31 -22.35 -29.80 -61.23
CA LYS A 31 -21.14 -29.06 -61.66
C LYS A 31 -21.00 -27.75 -60.89
N TRP A 32 -22.12 -27.03 -60.68
CA TRP A 32 -22.09 -25.82 -59.89
C TRP A 32 -21.69 -26.08 -58.42
N VAL A 33 -22.25 -27.11 -57.76
CA VAL A 33 -21.90 -27.48 -56.38
C VAL A 33 -20.44 -27.87 -56.28
N GLU A 34 -19.94 -28.72 -57.21
CA GLU A 34 -18.53 -29.16 -57.22
C GLU A 34 -17.55 -28.01 -57.38
N ASN A 35 -17.91 -26.99 -58.16
CA ASN A 35 -17.06 -25.82 -58.40
C ASN A 35 -17.11 -24.78 -57.27
N ASN A 36 -18.15 -24.80 -56.41
CA ASN A 36 -18.36 -23.77 -55.39
C ASN A 36 -18.35 -24.33 -53.95
N CYS A 37 -18.19 -25.65 -53.75
CA CYS A 37 -18.12 -26.24 -52.43
C CYS A 37 -16.72 -26.09 -51.82
N ASP A 38 -16.64 -26.16 -50.50
CA ASP A 38 -15.38 -26.30 -49.76
C ASP A 38 -14.71 -27.65 -50.17
N PRO A 39 -13.46 -27.64 -50.64
CA PRO A 39 -12.72 -28.86 -51.04
C PRO A 39 -12.63 -29.91 -49.92
N ALA A 40 -12.67 -29.48 -48.67
CA ALA A 40 -12.64 -30.35 -47.49
C ALA A 40 -14.01 -30.96 -47.13
N SER A 41 -15.05 -30.79 -47.94
CA SER A 41 -16.41 -31.30 -47.68
C SER A 41 -16.44 -32.84 -47.69
N PRO A 42 -16.78 -33.50 -46.56
CA PRO A 42 -16.65 -34.96 -46.43
C PRO A 42 -17.79 -35.75 -47.12
N ASN A 43 -18.89 -35.11 -47.50
CA ASN A 43 -20.04 -35.75 -48.12
C ASN A 43 -20.87 -34.78 -48.99
N LYS A 44 -21.77 -35.31 -49.81
CA LYS A 44 -22.63 -34.55 -50.72
C LYS A 44 -23.49 -33.49 -50.05
N LEU A 45 -24.01 -33.76 -48.84
CA LEU A 45 -24.81 -32.80 -48.09
C LEU A 45 -23.95 -31.57 -47.70
N THR A 46 -22.74 -31.81 -47.20
CA THR A 46 -21.82 -30.75 -46.83
C THR A 46 -21.34 -29.95 -48.04
N MET A 47 -21.10 -30.62 -49.19
CA MET A 47 -20.77 -29.96 -50.47
C MET A 47 -21.89 -28.97 -50.87
N VAL A 48 -23.13 -29.42 -50.90
CA VAL A 48 -24.28 -28.57 -51.23
C VAL A 48 -24.41 -27.43 -50.25
N TYR A 49 -24.24 -27.69 -48.95
CA TYR A 49 -24.34 -26.67 -47.91
C TYR A 49 -23.28 -25.58 -48.06
N THR A 50 -22.02 -25.97 -48.25
CA THR A 50 -20.90 -25.01 -48.37
C THR A 50 -20.98 -24.22 -49.67
N ALA A 51 -21.34 -24.85 -50.78
CA ALA A 51 -21.57 -24.18 -52.07
C ALA A 51 -22.74 -23.18 -52.00
N TYR A 52 -23.85 -23.58 -51.35
CA TYR A 52 -25.05 -22.75 -51.24
C TYR A 52 -24.80 -21.50 -50.37
N HIS A 53 -24.12 -21.63 -49.24
CA HIS A 53 -23.85 -20.55 -48.29
C HIS A 53 -22.52 -19.83 -48.51
N ASN A 54 -21.70 -20.30 -49.48
CA ASN A 54 -20.35 -19.77 -49.74
C ASN A 54 -19.50 -19.67 -48.47
N ILE A 55 -19.37 -20.79 -47.73
CA ILE A 55 -18.67 -20.82 -46.45
C ILE A 55 -17.67 -21.95 -46.38
N LEU A 56 -16.58 -21.73 -45.62
CA LEU A 56 -15.58 -22.74 -45.36
C LEU A 56 -15.98 -23.63 -44.16
N LEU A 57 -15.57 -24.90 -44.21
CA LEU A 57 -15.81 -25.87 -43.15
C LEU A 57 -14.89 -25.72 -41.96
N VAL A 58 -13.71 -25.13 -42.15
CA VAL A 58 -12.76 -24.89 -41.05
C VAL A 58 -13.43 -23.99 -40.01
N CYS A 59 -13.40 -24.41 -38.78
CA CYS A 59 -14.03 -23.65 -37.70
C CYS A 59 -13.24 -22.36 -37.41
N PRO A 60 -13.89 -21.16 -37.46
CA PRO A 60 -13.22 -19.89 -37.19
C PRO A 60 -12.73 -19.73 -35.73
N CYS A 61 -12.94 -20.73 -34.86
CA CYS A 61 -12.44 -20.71 -33.50
C CYS A 61 -10.92 -20.94 -33.38
N GLY A 62 -10.21 -21.10 -34.49
CA GLY A 62 -8.76 -21.33 -34.54
C GLY A 62 -8.31 -22.76 -34.22
N SER A 63 -9.26 -23.71 -34.02
CA SER A 63 -8.93 -25.11 -33.69
C SER A 63 -8.44 -25.94 -34.88
N GLY A 64 -8.53 -25.43 -36.10
CA GLY A 64 -8.21 -26.15 -37.35
C GLY A 64 -9.18 -27.31 -37.68
N LYS A 65 -10.15 -27.60 -36.82
CA LYS A 65 -11.11 -28.71 -37.03
C LYS A 65 -12.24 -28.33 -37.97
N LEU A 66 -12.68 -29.29 -38.77
CA LEU A 66 -13.81 -29.10 -39.67
C LEU A 66 -15.15 -29.17 -38.94
N ARG A 67 -16.08 -28.33 -39.34
CA ARG A 67 -17.48 -28.33 -38.90
C ARG A 67 -18.25 -29.35 -39.68
N LYS A 68 -19.33 -29.91 -39.08
CA LYS A 68 -20.18 -30.91 -39.76
C LYS A 68 -21.54 -30.34 -40.09
N CYS A 69 -22.06 -30.66 -41.28
CA CYS A 69 -23.44 -30.39 -41.67
C CYS A 69 -24.26 -31.67 -41.48
N ASN A 70 -25.18 -31.65 -40.52
CA ASN A 70 -26.03 -32.82 -40.24
C ASN A 70 -27.37 -32.74 -40.99
N ARG A 71 -27.89 -31.54 -41.25
CA ARG A 71 -29.10 -31.25 -42.03
C ARG A 71 -28.94 -29.90 -42.72
N PHE A 72 -29.42 -29.77 -43.93
CA PHE A 72 -29.29 -28.54 -44.72
C PHE A 72 -29.81 -27.28 -44.01
N ASN A 73 -30.96 -27.39 -43.37
CA ASN A 73 -31.61 -26.25 -42.69
C ASN A 73 -31.09 -25.96 -41.26
N ASN A 74 -30.21 -26.81 -40.71
CA ASN A 74 -29.75 -26.67 -39.32
C ASN A 74 -28.41 -25.97 -39.16
N GLY A 75 -27.81 -25.52 -40.27
CA GLY A 75 -26.49 -24.90 -40.23
C GLY A 75 -25.36 -25.91 -40.02
N LEU A 76 -24.13 -25.41 -39.93
CA LEU A 76 -22.95 -26.21 -39.57
C LEU A 76 -22.90 -26.49 -38.08
N ALA A 77 -22.80 -27.73 -37.72
CA ALA A 77 -22.49 -28.11 -36.35
C ALA A 77 -21.09 -27.58 -35.96
N PHE A 78 -20.87 -27.37 -34.72
CA PHE A 78 -19.57 -26.94 -34.23
C PHE A 78 -18.51 -28.04 -34.33
N CYS A 79 -17.26 -27.66 -34.25
CA CYS A 79 -16.10 -28.55 -34.47
C CYS A 79 -15.90 -29.63 -33.40
N GLY A 80 -16.73 -29.70 -32.37
CA GLY A 80 -16.61 -30.66 -31.24
C GLY A 80 -15.51 -30.34 -30.23
N THR A 81 -14.81 -29.23 -30.39
CA THR A 81 -13.83 -28.77 -29.39
C THR A 81 -14.54 -28.14 -28.21
N ARG A 82 -14.25 -28.58 -26.96
CA ARG A 82 -14.91 -28.07 -25.73
C ARG A 82 -14.78 -26.56 -25.55
N SER A 83 -13.75 -25.93 -26.09
CA SER A 83 -13.45 -24.50 -26.02
C SER A 83 -13.85 -23.71 -27.27
N CYS A 84 -14.73 -24.23 -28.11
CA CYS A 84 -15.17 -23.52 -29.32
C CYS A 84 -15.93 -22.23 -28.94
N SER A 85 -15.27 -21.07 -29.07
CA SER A 85 -15.82 -19.76 -28.68
C SER A 85 -17.07 -19.37 -29.48
N ILE A 86 -17.13 -19.72 -30.77
CA ILE A 86 -18.28 -19.41 -31.62
C ILE A 86 -19.50 -20.20 -31.20
N ASN A 87 -19.31 -21.47 -30.85
CA ASN A 87 -20.41 -22.28 -30.37
C ASN A 87 -20.94 -21.77 -29.02
N ALA A 88 -20.05 -21.40 -28.13
CA ALA A 88 -20.44 -20.85 -26.85
C ALA A 88 -21.26 -19.56 -26.99
N ILE A 89 -20.93 -18.69 -27.95
CA ILE A 89 -21.69 -17.47 -28.26
C ILE A 89 -23.08 -17.81 -28.81
N ILE A 90 -23.17 -18.70 -29.81
CA ILE A 90 -24.44 -19.08 -30.44
C ILE A 90 -25.40 -19.75 -29.45
N ILE A 91 -24.89 -20.67 -28.64
CA ILE A 91 -25.70 -21.33 -27.59
C ILE A 91 -26.16 -20.30 -26.56
N LYS A 92 -25.28 -19.40 -26.15
CA LYS A 92 -25.61 -18.37 -25.17
C LYS A 92 -26.71 -17.43 -25.66
N GLU A 93 -26.66 -17.01 -26.92
CA GLU A 93 -27.71 -16.15 -27.49
C GLU A 93 -29.03 -16.91 -27.66
N LYS A 94 -29.02 -18.15 -28.15
CA LYS A 94 -30.23 -18.99 -28.22
C LYS A 94 -30.82 -19.23 -26.83
N THR A 95 -30.00 -19.51 -25.83
CA THR A 95 -30.47 -19.69 -24.45
C THR A 95 -31.10 -18.42 -23.90
N LYS A 96 -30.49 -17.24 -24.13
CA LYS A 96 -31.06 -15.96 -23.74
C LYS A 96 -32.45 -15.74 -24.38
N GLN A 97 -32.54 -15.96 -25.68
CA GLN A 97 -33.80 -15.80 -26.40
C GLN A 97 -34.88 -16.74 -25.86
N THR A 98 -34.57 -18.02 -25.69
CA THR A 98 -35.51 -19.00 -25.10
C THR A 98 -35.94 -18.64 -23.68
N ASN A 99 -34.99 -18.10 -22.87
CA ASN A 99 -35.31 -17.65 -21.51
C ASN A 99 -36.21 -16.41 -21.52
N LEU A 100 -35.96 -15.47 -22.45
CA LEU A 100 -36.81 -14.28 -22.61
C LEU A 100 -38.23 -14.67 -23.00
N GLU A 101 -38.39 -15.61 -23.93
CA GLU A 101 -39.68 -16.12 -24.38
C GLU A 101 -40.44 -16.89 -23.29
N ARG A 102 -39.73 -17.68 -22.47
CA ARG A 102 -40.37 -18.54 -21.44
C ARG A 102 -40.59 -17.84 -20.11
N TYR A 103 -39.66 -16.98 -19.70
CA TYR A 103 -39.62 -16.43 -18.36
C TYR A 103 -39.66 -14.90 -18.31
N GLY A 104 -39.69 -14.21 -19.48
CA GLY A 104 -39.65 -12.75 -19.58
C GLY A 104 -38.32 -12.12 -19.16
N VAL A 105 -37.27 -12.93 -18.85
CA VAL A 105 -35.94 -12.49 -18.38
C VAL A 105 -34.86 -13.33 -19.05
N VAL A 106 -33.68 -12.73 -19.23
CA VAL A 106 -32.54 -13.41 -19.86
C VAL A 106 -32.00 -14.55 -18.99
N ASP A 107 -32.00 -14.35 -17.68
CA ASP A 107 -31.62 -15.37 -16.69
C ASP A 107 -32.86 -15.79 -15.89
N PRO A 108 -33.32 -17.05 -16.03
CA PRO A 108 -34.50 -17.55 -15.31
C PRO A 108 -34.43 -17.35 -13.80
N MET A 109 -33.20 -17.38 -13.22
CA MET A 109 -33.01 -17.13 -11.79
C MET A 109 -33.28 -15.67 -11.37
N SER A 110 -33.42 -14.74 -12.32
CA SER A 110 -33.85 -13.37 -12.06
C SER A 110 -35.39 -13.23 -12.02
N ASN A 111 -36.15 -14.25 -12.43
CA ASN A 111 -37.59 -14.25 -12.37
C ASN A 111 -38.05 -14.65 -10.96
N PHE A 112 -38.92 -13.83 -10.36
CA PHE A 112 -39.42 -14.03 -8.99
C PHE A 112 -40.14 -15.36 -8.81
N GLU A 113 -41.02 -15.75 -9.77
CA GLU A 113 -41.77 -16.99 -9.69
C GLU A 113 -40.87 -18.24 -9.74
N VAL A 114 -39.81 -18.20 -10.57
CA VAL A 114 -38.81 -19.28 -10.64
C VAL A 114 -38.03 -19.40 -9.33
N GLN A 115 -37.67 -18.28 -8.74
CA GLN A 115 -36.98 -18.28 -7.42
C GLN A 115 -37.89 -18.84 -6.34
N GLU A 116 -39.16 -18.41 -6.29
CA GLU A 116 -40.13 -18.85 -5.29
C GLU A 116 -40.40 -20.35 -5.41
N LYS A 117 -40.59 -20.85 -6.63
CA LYS A 117 -40.73 -22.29 -6.90
C LYS A 117 -39.50 -23.07 -6.47
N GLY A 118 -38.31 -22.52 -6.73
CA GLY A 118 -37.04 -23.11 -6.28
C GLY A 118 -36.93 -23.18 -4.76
N ARG A 119 -37.30 -22.10 -4.06
CA ARG A 119 -37.32 -22.05 -2.58
C ARG A 119 -38.29 -23.06 -2.00
N LYS A 120 -39.51 -23.14 -2.53
CA LYS A 120 -40.53 -24.09 -2.11
C LYS A 120 -40.06 -25.53 -2.28
N THR A 121 -39.50 -25.87 -3.43
CA THR A 121 -38.92 -27.20 -3.69
C THR A 121 -37.77 -27.53 -2.74
N ASN A 122 -36.91 -26.56 -2.42
CA ASN A 122 -35.83 -26.77 -1.46
C ASN A 122 -36.35 -26.95 -0.03
N LEU A 123 -37.38 -26.20 0.36
CA LEU A 123 -38.01 -26.33 1.67
C LEU A 123 -38.65 -27.73 1.83
N GLU A 124 -39.36 -28.20 0.79
CA GLU A 124 -40.00 -29.55 0.76
C GLU A 124 -38.93 -30.69 0.82
N ARG A 125 -37.82 -30.54 0.11
CA ARG A 125 -36.80 -31.60 0.00
C ARG A 125 -35.77 -31.59 1.10
N TYR A 126 -35.38 -30.43 1.59
CA TYR A 126 -34.22 -30.22 2.47
C TYR A 126 -34.56 -29.55 3.79
N GLY A 127 -35.82 -29.13 3.99
CA GLY A 127 -36.25 -28.40 5.18
C GLY A 127 -35.68 -26.96 5.28
N THR A 128 -35.12 -26.45 4.19
CA THR A 128 -34.50 -25.10 4.15
C THR A 128 -34.73 -24.47 2.79
N GLU A 129 -34.92 -23.16 2.73
CA GLU A 129 -35.12 -22.42 1.46
C GLU A 129 -33.93 -22.53 0.51
N PHE A 130 -32.73 -22.68 1.06
CA PHE A 130 -31.51 -22.85 0.28
C PHE A 130 -30.79 -24.12 0.74
N THR A 131 -30.38 -24.98 -0.20
CA THR A 131 -29.71 -26.25 0.07
C THR A 131 -28.48 -26.12 0.95
N PHE A 132 -27.71 -25.00 0.80
CA PHE A 132 -26.54 -24.71 1.65
C PHE A 132 -26.88 -24.36 3.10
N GLN A 133 -28.14 -24.16 3.48
CA GLN A 133 -28.53 -23.96 4.87
C GLN A 133 -28.69 -25.28 5.62
N ASN A 134 -29.00 -26.37 4.89
CA ASN A 134 -29.16 -27.70 5.46
C ASN A 134 -27.82 -28.24 6.01
N LYS A 135 -27.87 -28.80 7.23
CA LYS A 135 -26.67 -29.28 7.93
C LYS A 135 -26.05 -30.50 7.24
N ASP A 136 -26.86 -31.45 6.78
CA ASP A 136 -26.38 -32.69 6.15
C ASP A 136 -25.72 -32.39 4.81
N VAL A 137 -26.26 -31.42 4.04
CA VAL A 137 -25.64 -30.97 2.79
C VAL A 137 -24.30 -30.30 3.05
N LYS A 138 -24.20 -29.47 4.09
CA LYS A 138 -22.91 -28.86 4.48
C LYS A 138 -21.89 -29.93 4.88
N GLU A 139 -22.28 -30.89 5.66
CA GLU A 139 -21.40 -31.95 6.12
C GLU A 139 -20.94 -32.85 4.97
N LYS A 140 -21.85 -33.23 4.06
CA LYS A 140 -21.50 -33.95 2.83
C LYS A 140 -20.50 -33.17 1.95
N ILE A 141 -20.67 -31.87 1.82
CA ILE A 141 -19.71 -31.02 1.09
C ILE A 141 -18.35 -30.98 1.79
N LYS A 142 -18.31 -30.85 3.13
CA LYS A 142 -17.08 -30.86 3.92
C LYS A 142 -16.36 -32.22 3.74
N ASN A 143 -17.05 -33.33 3.89
CA ASN A 143 -16.47 -34.66 3.75
C ASN A 143 -15.91 -34.87 2.33
N THR A 144 -16.66 -34.50 1.30
CA THR A 144 -16.18 -34.57 -0.09
C THR A 144 -14.96 -33.69 -0.31
N ASN A 145 -14.88 -32.52 0.32
CA ASN A 145 -13.71 -31.63 0.23
C ASN A 145 -12.49 -32.20 0.96
N VAL A 146 -12.69 -32.81 2.13
CA VAL A 146 -11.62 -33.49 2.87
C VAL A 146 -11.08 -34.68 2.07
N GLU A 147 -11.95 -35.51 1.51
CA GLU A 147 -11.54 -36.66 0.66
C GLU A 147 -10.76 -36.24 -0.58
N ARG A 148 -11.21 -35.16 -1.27
CA ARG A 148 -10.60 -34.74 -2.54
C ARG A 148 -9.38 -33.82 -2.37
N TYR A 149 -9.37 -33.01 -1.35
CA TYR A 149 -8.43 -31.89 -1.21
C TYR A 149 -7.69 -31.86 0.13
N GLY A 150 -8.04 -32.75 1.08
CA GLY A 150 -7.45 -32.80 2.41
C GLY A 150 -7.89 -31.69 3.38
N PHE A 151 -8.90 -30.88 3.01
CA PHE A 151 -9.39 -29.76 3.81
C PHE A 151 -10.91 -29.66 3.74
N GLU A 152 -11.57 -29.26 4.82
CA GLU A 152 -13.01 -29.01 4.85
C GLU A 152 -13.43 -27.92 3.84
N ASN A 153 -12.57 -26.93 3.63
CA ASN A 153 -12.77 -25.87 2.66
C ASN A 153 -11.65 -25.89 1.61
N VAL A 154 -12.01 -26.03 0.36
CA VAL A 154 -11.08 -26.07 -0.79
C VAL A 154 -10.15 -24.86 -0.85
N SER A 155 -10.61 -23.70 -0.35
CA SER A 155 -9.79 -22.48 -0.29
C SER A 155 -8.62 -22.55 0.68
N GLN A 156 -8.58 -23.54 1.59
CA GLN A 156 -7.47 -23.75 2.52
C GLN A 156 -6.29 -24.48 1.86
N ASN A 157 -6.53 -25.16 0.73
CA ASN A 157 -5.48 -25.85 -0.01
C ASN A 157 -4.52 -24.86 -0.68
N SER A 158 -3.24 -24.91 -0.29
CA SER A 158 -2.20 -24.01 -0.77
C SER A 158 -1.96 -24.08 -2.29
N ASN A 159 -2.08 -25.28 -2.88
CA ASN A 159 -1.94 -25.48 -4.32
C ASN A 159 -3.07 -24.81 -5.10
N ILE A 160 -4.30 -24.88 -4.59
CA ILE A 160 -5.47 -24.23 -5.20
C ILE A 160 -5.36 -22.71 -5.05
N GLN A 161 -4.92 -22.22 -3.90
CA GLN A 161 -4.63 -20.79 -3.70
C GLN A 161 -3.56 -20.30 -4.67
N ARG A 162 -2.48 -21.06 -4.84
CA ARG A 162 -1.40 -20.74 -5.78
C ARG A 162 -1.89 -20.72 -7.23
N LYS A 163 -2.65 -21.72 -7.66
CA LYS A 163 -3.25 -21.77 -9.01
C LYS A 163 -4.16 -20.57 -9.25
N ARG A 164 -4.99 -20.20 -8.26
CA ARG A 164 -5.87 -19.02 -8.34
C ARG A 164 -5.09 -17.72 -8.43
N LYS A 165 -4.02 -17.56 -7.62
CA LYS A 165 -3.14 -16.39 -7.68
C LYS A 165 -2.46 -16.27 -9.04
N LEU A 166 -1.91 -17.36 -9.59
CA LEU A 166 -1.28 -17.38 -10.91
C LEU A 166 -2.28 -17.03 -12.02
N SER A 167 -3.47 -17.64 -12.02
CA SER A 167 -4.52 -17.32 -12.99
C SER A 167 -4.99 -15.87 -12.90
N ASN A 168 -5.05 -15.30 -11.70
CA ASN A 168 -5.37 -13.88 -11.51
C ASN A 168 -4.23 -12.98 -12.02
N LEU A 169 -2.98 -13.37 -11.76
CA LEU A 169 -1.81 -12.63 -12.25
C LEU A 169 -1.77 -12.60 -13.78
N GLU A 170 -2.02 -13.74 -14.44
CA GLU A 170 -2.09 -13.82 -15.91
C GLU A 170 -3.25 -12.99 -16.50
N LYS A 171 -4.43 -13.02 -15.87
CA LYS A 171 -5.61 -12.33 -16.39
C LYS A 171 -5.67 -10.85 -16.06
N TYR A 172 -5.19 -10.46 -14.91
CA TYR A 172 -5.41 -9.12 -14.35
C TYR A 172 -4.12 -8.39 -13.98
N GLY A 173 -2.97 -9.04 -14.05
CA GLY A 173 -1.68 -8.48 -13.60
C GLY A 173 -1.53 -8.36 -12.08
N PHE A 174 -2.46 -8.93 -11.29
CA PHE A 174 -2.47 -8.87 -9.82
C PHE A 174 -2.92 -10.20 -9.22
N ASN A 175 -2.45 -10.50 -8.01
CA ASN A 175 -2.84 -11.71 -7.29
C ASN A 175 -4.35 -11.79 -6.97
N HIS A 176 -5.02 -10.63 -6.90
CA HIS A 176 -6.45 -10.53 -6.63
C HIS A 176 -7.12 -9.52 -7.58
N PRO A 177 -8.26 -9.84 -8.23
CA PRO A 177 -8.93 -8.94 -9.15
C PRO A 177 -9.32 -7.60 -8.54
N SER A 178 -9.69 -7.58 -7.26
CA SER A 178 -10.07 -6.35 -6.54
C SER A 178 -8.92 -5.35 -6.36
N SER A 179 -7.67 -5.76 -6.63
CA SER A 179 -6.51 -4.88 -6.60
C SER A 179 -6.39 -4.02 -7.86
N THR A 180 -7.11 -4.35 -8.93
CA THR A 180 -7.09 -3.58 -10.18
C THR A 180 -7.88 -2.28 -10.04
N ILE A 181 -7.37 -1.20 -10.65
CA ILE A 181 -8.07 0.10 -10.70
C ILE A 181 -9.42 -0.07 -11.40
N VAL A 182 -9.46 -0.79 -12.52
CA VAL A 182 -10.69 -1.04 -13.31
C VAL A 182 -11.77 -1.73 -12.46
N PHE A 183 -11.40 -2.70 -11.62
CA PHE A 183 -12.38 -3.35 -10.75
C PHE A 183 -12.92 -2.40 -9.68
N ARG A 184 -12.03 -1.61 -9.05
CA ARG A 184 -12.44 -0.62 -8.03
C ARG A 184 -13.35 0.45 -8.61
N GLU A 185 -13.04 0.96 -9.81
CA GLU A 185 -13.87 1.93 -10.52
C GLU A 185 -15.23 1.34 -10.90
N ARG A 186 -15.28 0.09 -11.39
CA ARG A 186 -16.55 -0.59 -11.68
C ARG A 186 -17.41 -0.72 -10.43
N VAL A 187 -16.85 -1.15 -9.31
CA VAL A 187 -17.58 -1.24 -8.03
C VAL A 187 -18.07 0.13 -7.58
N LYS A 188 -17.22 1.14 -7.67
CA LYS A 188 -17.57 2.52 -7.34
C LYS A 188 -18.73 3.04 -8.21
N ASN A 189 -18.65 2.86 -9.52
CA ASN A 189 -19.70 3.29 -10.46
C ASN A 189 -21.01 2.55 -10.21
N THR A 190 -20.98 1.24 -10.02
CA THR A 190 -22.17 0.45 -9.65
C THR A 190 -22.78 0.93 -8.33
N ASN A 191 -21.98 1.30 -7.35
CA ASN A 191 -22.48 1.85 -6.10
C ASN A 191 -23.07 3.26 -6.26
N LEU A 192 -22.47 4.11 -7.09
CA LEU A 192 -22.99 5.43 -7.44
C LEU A 192 -24.34 5.32 -8.16
N GLU A 193 -24.45 4.41 -9.14
CA GLU A 193 -25.71 4.17 -9.88
C GLU A 193 -26.83 3.64 -8.99
N ARG A 194 -26.52 2.73 -8.04
CA ARG A 194 -27.53 2.07 -7.21
C ARG A 194 -27.89 2.86 -5.96
N TYR A 195 -26.93 3.55 -5.38
CA TYR A 195 -27.03 4.12 -4.02
C TYR A 195 -26.71 5.61 -3.97
N GLY A 196 -26.30 6.24 -5.05
CA GLY A 196 -25.88 7.65 -5.08
C GLY A 196 -24.57 7.94 -4.35
N VAL A 197 -23.89 6.91 -3.85
CA VAL A 197 -22.60 7.01 -3.11
C VAL A 197 -21.61 5.95 -3.60
N ASP A 198 -20.32 6.22 -3.52
CA ASP A 198 -19.26 5.31 -3.93
C ASP A 198 -19.14 4.05 -3.03
N ASN A 199 -19.63 4.14 -1.80
CA ASN A 199 -19.67 3.04 -0.84
C ASN A 199 -21.01 3.07 -0.08
N PRO A 200 -21.84 2.01 -0.14
CA PRO A 200 -23.12 1.92 0.57
C PRO A 200 -23.02 2.13 2.08
N GLN A 201 -21.89 1.82 2.69
CA GLN A 201 -21.64 2.06 4.12
C GLN A 201 -21.58 3.55 4.50
N LYS A 202 -21.58 4.48 3.54
CA LYS A 202 -21.72 5.91 3.82
C LYS A 202 -23.18 6.33 4.10
N ILE A 203 -24.15 5.51 3.68
CA ILE A 203 -25.59 5.75 3.89
C ILE A 203 -25.96 5.40 5.32
N ASN A 204 -26.62 6.34 6.04
CA ASN A 204 -27.00 6.12 7.44
C ASN A 204 -28.00 4.96 7.60
N GLU A 205 -28.97 4.81 6.71
CA GLU A 205 -29.91 3.68 6.73
C GLU A 205 -29.21 2.33 6.62
N VAL A 206 -28.21 2.21 5.73
CA VAL A 206 -27.41 0.97 5.56
C VAL A 206 -26.59 0.68 6.82
N LYS A 207 -26.03 1.72 7.45
CA LYS A 207 -25.31 1.56 8.74
C LYS A 207 -26.24 1.07 9.85
N GLU A 208 -27.40 1.71 10.00
CA GLU A 208 -28.37 1.34 11.05
C GLU A 208 -28.94 -0.06 10.80
N LYS A 209 -29.29 -0.40 9.56
CA LYS A 209 -29.74 -1.76 9.19
C LYS A 209 -28.66 -2.82 9.46
N THR A 210 -27.40 -2.48 9.20
CA THR A 210 -26.26 -3.37 9.52
C THR A 210 -26.11 -3.56 11.02
N LYS A 211 -26.19 -2.49 11.80
CA LYS A 211 -26.17 -2.55 13.26
C LYS A 211 -27.31 -3.39 13.82
N GLN A 212 -28.53 -3.16 13.33
CA GLN A 212 -29.72 -3.91 13.75
C GLN A 212 -29.59 -5.40 13.45
N THR A 213 -29.16 -5.74 12.24
CA THR A 213 -28.91 -7.14 11.85
C THR A 213 -27.83 -7.81 12.72
N ASN A 214 -26.79 -7.05 13.09
CA ASN A 214 -25.75 -7.56 13.99
C ASN A 214 -26.27 -7.75 15.42
N LEU A 215 -27.09 -6.81 15.94
CA LEU A 215 -27.76 -6.94 17.23
C LEU A 215 -28.65 -8.18 17.28
N GLU A 216 -29.48 -8.41 16.28
CA GLU A 216 -30.37 -9.56 16.18
C GLU A 216 -29.62 -10.88 16.08
N ARG A 217 -28.54 -10.96 15.29
CA ARG A 217 -27.76 -12.18 15.05
C ARG A 217 -26.74 -12.50 16.12
N TYR A 218 -26.15 -11.48 16.71
CA TYR A 218 -24.95 -11.64 17.55
C TYR A 218 -25.08 -10.97 18.92
N GLY A 219 -26.14 -10.19 19.17
CA GLY A 219 -26.35 -9.47 20.43
C GLY A 219 -25.49 -8.20 20.57
N PHE A 220 -24.83 -7.73 19.48
CA PHE A 220 -24.04 -6.48 19.49
C PHE A 220 -24.07 -5.77 18.14
N ALA A 221 -23.97 -4.45 18.16
CA ALA A 221 -24.07 -3.59 16.96
C ALA A 221 -22.93 -3.81 15.94
N TYR A 222 -21.74 -4.19 16.39
CA TYR A 222 -20.55 -4.36 15.55
C TYR A 222 -19.95 -5.76 15.74
N ILE A 223 -19.62 -6.44 14.64
CA ILE A 223 -19.16 -7.83 14.63
C ILE A 223 -17.85 -8.06 15.38
N ASN A 224 -16.98 -7.03 15.45
CA ASN A 224 -15.74 -7.07 16.24
C ASN A 224 -15.97 -7.14 17.75
N GLN A 225 -17.16 -6.81 18.23
CA GLN A 225 -17.55 -6.92 19.66
C GLN A 225 -17.76 -8.38 20.11
N ARG A 226 -17.83 -9.30 19.16
CA ARG A 226 -18.04 -10.73 19.44
C ARG A 226 -16.96 -11.34 20.35
N HIS A 227 -15.73 -10.86 20.19
CA HIS A 227 -14.57 -11.43 20.89
C HIS A 227 -14.29 -10.81 22.27
N TYR A 228 -15.04 -9.79 22.68
CA TYR A 228 -14.84 -9.17 23.99
C TYR A 228 -15.40 -10.02 25.13
N SER A 229 -14.64 -10.09 26.24
CA SER A 229 -15.11 -10.62 27.51
C SER A 229 -16.32 -9.85 28.04
N LYS A 230 -17.05 -10.40 29.03
CA LYS A 230 -18.19 -9.69 29.66
C LYS A 230 -17.75 -8.36 30.28
N LEU A 231 -16.60 -8.37 30.98
CA LEU A 231 -16.00 -7.18 31.58
C LEU A 231 -15.62 -6.14 30.52
N ALA A 232 -14.99 -6.58 29.44
CA ALA A 232 -14.63 -5.69 28.34
C ALA A 232 -15.85 -5.03 27.67
N LYS A 233 -16.95 -5.76 27.52
CA LYS A 233 -18.21 -5.21 27.01
C LYS A 233 -18.77 -4.14 27.93
N GLU A 234 -18.76 -4.38 29.22
CA GLU A 234 -19.27 -3.44 30.22
C GLU A 234 -18.48 -2.14 30.27
N ILE A 235 -17.16 -2.23 30.18
CA ILE A 235 -16.26 -1.07 30.28
C ILE A 235 -16.11 -0.34 28.95
N LEU A 236 -15.88 -1.05 27.82
CA LEU A 236 -15.59 -0.44 26.53
C LEU A 236 -16.78 0.26 25.85
N PHE A 237 -18.01 0.10 26.38
CA PHE A 237 -19.21 0.68 25.77
C PHE A 237 -19.93 1.69 26.69
N ASP A 238 -19.39 1.95 27.88
CA ASP A 238 -19.84 2.96 28.81
C ASP A 238 -18.75 4.02 29.03
N ILE A 239 -19.04 5.28 28.73
CA ILE A 239 -18.05 6.35 28.74
C ILE A 239 -17.48 6.62 30.14
N GLU A 240 -18.33 6.58 31.17
CA GLU A 240 -17.89 6.89 32.53
C GLU A 240 -17.08 5.73 33.11
N LYS A 241 -17.52 4.50 32.90
CA LYS A 241 -16.75 3.30 33.29
C LYS A 241 -15.42 3.22 32.53
N PHE A 242 -15.42 3.57 31.23
CA PHE A 242 -14.21 3.60 30.43
C PHE A 242 -13.20 4.62 30.95
N LYS A 243 -13.63 5.85 31.24
CA LYS A 243 -12.77 6.89 31.83
C LYS A 243 -12.18 6.45 33.15
N SER A 244 -13.03 6.05 34.09
CA SER A 244 -12.61 5.62 35.43
C SER A 244 -11.62 4.45 35.36
N PHE A 245 -11.90 3.46 34.53
CA PHE A 245 -11.03 2.28 34.36
C PHE A 245 -9.71 2.64 33.69
N LEU A 246 -9.73 3.56 32.72
CA LEU A 246 -8.52 4.07 32.04
C LEU A 246 -7.63 4.89 32.99
N GLU A 247 -8.23 5.75 33.82
CA GLU A 247 -7.51 6.54 34.83
C GLU A 247 -6.86 5.64 35.89
N GLN A 248 -7.55 4.60 36.31
CA GLN A 248 -7.06 3.66 37.32
C GLN A 248 -5.94 2.75 36.81
N HIS A 249 -6.00 2.28 35.58
CA HIS A 249 -5.12 1.22 35.09
C HIS A 249 -4.17 1.66 33.98
N GLY A 250 -4.43 2.78 33.30
CA GLY A 250 -3.72 3.21 32.10
C GLY A 250 -4.00 2.29 30.89
N VAL A 251 -3.62 2.74 29.70
CA VAL A 251 -3.95 2.06 28.43
C VAL A 251 -3.43 0.63 28.38
N LYS A 252 -2.17 0.41 28.73
CA LYS A 252 -1.52 -0.90 28.64
C LYS A 252 -2.13 -1.94 29.56
N ASN A 253 -2.34 -1.59 30.82
CA ASN A 253 -2.95 -2.52 31.79
C ASN A 253 -4.44 -2.71 31.52
N MET A 254 -5.15 -1.65 31.09
CA MET A 254 -6.54 -1.77 30.64
C MET A 254 -6.67 -2.73 29.47
N ALA A 255 -5.79 -2.66 28.47
CA ALA A 255 -5.78 -3.58 27.34
C ALA A 255 -5.55 -5.03 27.78
N LEU A 256 -4.62 -5.25 28.71
CA LEU A 256 -4.35 -6.58 29.28
C LEU A 256 -5.54 -7.11 30.07
N LEU A 257 -6.12 -6.32 30.98
CA LEU A 257 -7.23 -6.72 31.84
C LEU A 257 -8.53 -6.99 31.05
N LEU A 258 -8.73 -6.27 29.95
CA LEU A 258 -9.90 -6.44 29.07
C LEU A 258 -9.65 -7.42 27.93
N GLU A 259 -8.50 -8.11 27.91
CA GLU A 259 -8.12 -9.07 26.85
C GLU A 259 -8.27 -8.48 25.44
N THR A 260 -7.85 -7.23 25.27
CA THR A 260 -7.95 -6.50 24.02
C THR A 260 -6.62 -5.85 23.63
N SER A 261 -6.53 -5.28 22.43
CA SER A 261 -5.33 -4.54 22.03
C SER A 261 -5.35 -3.10 22.55
N GLU A 262 -4.19 -2.53 22.81
CA GLU A 262 -4.05 -1.10 23.12
C GLU A 262 -4.70 -0.22 22.03
N SER A 263 -4.55 -0.61 20.75
CA SER A 263 -5.20 0.07 19.63
C SER A 263 -6.72 0.13 19.78
N ASN A 264 -7.35 -0.91 20.33
CA ASN A 264 -8.80 -0.93 20.59
C ASN A 264 -9.20 0.05 21.69
N ILE A 265 -8.39 0.17 22.75
CA ILE A 265 -8.61 1.17 23.82
C ILE A 265 -8.54 2.58 23.22
N TYR A 266 -7.54 2.84 22.38
CA TYR A 266 -7.40 4.13 21.70
C TYR A 266 -8.57 4.46 20.78
N VAL A 267 -9.07 3.49 19.99
CA VAL A 267 -10.28 3.69 19.16
C VAL A 267 -11.50 4.04 19.99
N LYS A 268 -11.67 3.37 21.13
CA LYS A 268 -12.79 3.65 22.04
C LYS A 268 -12.68 5.03 22.69
N HIS A 269 -11.49 5.41 23.10
CA HIS A 269 -11.18 6.74 23.60
C HIS A 269 -11.61 7.85 22.61
N LEU A 270 -11.33 7.64 21.31
CA LEU A 270 -11.78 8.50 20.21
C LEU A 270 -13.29 8.56 20.05
N ASN A 271 -13.94 7.39 20.04
CA ASN A 271 -15.38 7.28 19.85
C ASN A 271 -16.17 7.95 20.96
N PHE A 272 -15.57 8.08 22.15
CA PHE A 272 -16.12 8.80 23.29
C PHE A 272 -15.82 10.31 23.29
N GLY A 273 -15.14 10.82 22.23
CA GLY A 273 -14.75 12.23 22.15
C GLY A 273 -13.68 12.63 23.17
N LEU A 274 -13.00 11.65 23.74
CA LEU A 274 -11.89 11.85 24.64
C LEU A 274 -10.63 12.01 23.76
N ASN A 275 -9.82 13.02 23.96
CA ASN A 275 -8.65 13.35 23.11
C ASN A 275 -7.77 12.13 22.76
N ILE A 276 -7.65 11.79 21.71
CA ILE A 276 -7.34 11.41 20.36
C ILE A 276 -6.06 10.55 20.23
N ILE A 277 -6.22 9.27 19.96
CA ILE A 277 -5.22 8.46 19.22
C ILE A 277 -5.98 7.68 18.15
N SER A 278 -5.57 7.83 16.89
CA SER A 278 -6.26 7.22 15.73
C SER A 278 -5.95 5.73 15.58
N ALA A 279 -6.98 4.93 15.30
CA ALA A 279 -6.85 3.49 15.04
C ALA A 279 -6.15 3.14 13.71
N SER A 280 -5.91 4.12 12.85
CA SER A 280 -5.18 3.95 11.60
C SER A 280 -3.69 4.26 11.72
N SER A 281 -3.23 4.64 12.92
CA SER A 281 -1.83 4.97 13.16
C SER A 281 -0.96 3.71 13.28
N SER A 282 0.29 3.81 12.85
CA SER A 282 1.30 2.78 13.09
C SER A 282 1.57 2.65 14.60
N SER A 283 2.15 1.53 15.04
CA SER A 283 2.54 1.36 16.45
C SER A 283 3.45 2.50 16.94
N TYR A 284 4.32 3.00 16.08
CA TYR A 284 5.24 4.10 16.40
C TYR A 284 4.54 5.46 16.51
N GLU A 285 3.54 5.73 15.67
CA GLU A 285 2.69 6.92 15.84
C GLU A 285 1.94 6.87 17.16
N SER A 286 1.43 5.70 17.55
CA SER A 286 0.79 5.50 18.85
C SER A 286 1.75 5.78 20.03
N GLU A 287 3.04 5.44 19.90
CA GLU A 287 4.07 5.79 20.89
C GLU A 287 4.28 7.31 20.98
N ILE A 288 4.35 8.02 19.82
CA ILE A 288 4.47 9.48 19.77
C ILE A 288 3.26 10.13 20.42
N ALA A 289 2.04 9.67 20.08
CA ALA A 289 0.80 10.16 20.65
C ALA A 289 0.77 9.98 22.18
N THR A 290 1.14 8.80 22.66
CA THR A 290 1.22 8.49 24.09
C THR A 290 2.23 9.40 24.81
N TRP A 291 3.37 9.63 24.19
CA TRP A 291 4.40 10.54 24.72
C TRP A 291 3.90 11.99 24.77
N LEU A 292 3.22 12.49 23.73
CA LEU A 292 2.63 13.83 23.73
C LEU A 292 1.59 14.00 24.84
N LEU A 293 0.72 13.01 25.01
CA LEU A 293 -0.31 13.01 26.08
C LEU A 293 0.31 13.00 27.47
N SER A 294 1.38 12.19 27.69
CA SER A 294 2.06 12.13 28.99
C SER A 294 2.70 13.46 29.38
N HIS A 295 2.90 14.37 28.44
CA HIS A 295 3.42 15.72 28.65
C HIS A 295 2.34 16.80 28.57
N ASN A 296 1.05 16.43 28.57
CA ASN A 296 -0.09 17.34 28.44
C ASN A 296 -0.05 18.24 27.21
N ILE A 297 0.42 17.71 26.07
CA ILE A 297 0.50 18.42 24.80
C ILE A 297 -0.74 18.08 23.98
N GLU A 298 -1.52 19.10 23.66
CA GLU A 298 -2.68 18.96 22.76
C GLU A 298 -2.22 18.82 21.31
N PHE A 299 -2.84 17.90 20.58
CA PHE A 299 -2.57 17.69 19.16
C PHE A 299 -3.82 17.25 18.40
N ILE A 300 -3.81 17.49 17.09
CA ILE A 300 -4.79 17.00 16.13
C ILE A 300 -4.09 15.94 15.28
N GLN A 301 -4.62 14.71 15.26
CA GLN A 301 -4.05 13.60 14.51
C GLN A 301 -4.73 13.41 13.17
N ASN A 302 -3.96 13.01 12.14
CA ASN A 302 -4.43 12.66 10.79
C ASN A 302 -5.27 13.78 10.14
N SER A 303 -4.81 15.03 10.25
CA SER A 303 -5.54 16.19 9.77
C SER A 303 -5.25 16.50 8.30
N LYS A 304 -6.29 16.40 7.46
CA LYS A 304 -6.27 16.84 6.05
C LYS A 304 -6.74 18.28 5.86
N LYS A 305 -7.23 18.93 6.91
CA LYS A 305 -7.82 20.28 6.80
C LYS A 305 -6.76 21.38 6.75
N ILE A 306 -5.58 21.15 7.35
CA ILE A 306 -4.56 22.19 7.57
C ILE A 306 -3.77 22.48 6.30
N ILE A 307 -3.31 21.42 5.60
CA ILE A 307 -2.52 21.51 4.38
C ILE A 307 -3.15 20.74 3.21
N SER A 308 -4.46 20.83 3.06
CA SER A 308 -5.22 20.09 2.04
C SER A 308 -4.54 20.15 0.66
N PRO A 309 -4.52 19.03 -0.10
CA PRO A 309 -5.11 17.70 0.16
C PRO A 309 -4.22 16.76 1.00
N LEU A 310 -3.06 17.22 1.46
CA LEU A 310 -2.12 16.43 2.26
C LEU A 310 -2.61 16.30 3.70
N GLU A 311 -2.24 15.21 4.35
CA GLU A 311 -2.54 14.91 5.75
C GLU A 311 -1.33 15.22 6.62
N LEU A 312 -1.55 15.67 7.86
CA LEU A 312 -0.53 15.76 8.90
C LEU A 312 -0.79 14.68 9.94
N ASP A 313 0.22 13.86 10.26
CA ASP A 313 0.08 12.80 11.27
C ASP A 313 -0.23 13.40 12.64
N PHE A 314 0.52 14.44 13.04
CA PHE A 314 0.25 15.21 14.24
C PHE A 314 0.40 16.72 13.96
N TYR A 315 -0.58 17.49 14.39
CA TYR A 315 -0.49 18.95 14.44
C TYR A 315 -0.71 19.45 15.85
N LEU A 316 0.23 20.22 16.38
CA LEU A 316 0.23 20.80 17.71
C LEU A 316 -0.10 22.30 17.59
N PRO A 317 -1.37 22.70 17.77
CA PRO A 317 -1.81 24.05 17.46
C PRO A 317 -1.16 25.11 18.36
N ASN A 318 -1.00 24.84 19.64
CA ASN A 318 -0.43 25.77 20.60
C ASN A 318 1.05 26.06 20.33
N GLN A 319 1.81 25.09 19.83
CA GLN A 319 3.23 25.22 19.51
C GLN A 319 3.48 25.60 18.05
N LYS A 320 2.47 25.52 17.19
CA LYS A 320 2.57 25.63 15.72
C LYS A 320 3.63 24.67 15.14
N VAL A 321 3.63 23.45 15.64
CA VAL A 321 4.52 22.36 15.22
C VAL A 321 3.67 21.24 14.63
N ALA A 322 4.15 20.62 13.56
CA ALA A 322 3.61 19.36 13.07
C ALA A 322 4.70 18.29 13.09
N ILE A 323 4.31 17.06 13.32
CA ILE A 323 5.21 15.90 13.34
C ILE A 323 4.68 14.89 12.32
N GLU A 324 5.56 14.40 11.47
CA GLU A 324 5.33 13.35 10.48
C GLU A 324 6.17 12.13 10.80
N PHE A 325 5.53 10.98 10.83
CA PHE A 325 6.22 9.71 10.97
C PHE A 325 6.32 9.00 9.62
N ASN A 326 7.51 8.93 9.07
CA ASN A 326 7.75 8.43 7.72
C ASN A 326 8.18 6.95 7.77
N GLY A 327 7.24 6.03 7.54
CA GLY A 327 7.53 4.61 7.35
C GLY A 327 8.39 4.40 6.09
N LEU A 328 9.46 3.60 6.21
CA LEU A 328 10.47 3.49 5.15
C LEU A 328 9.95 2.89 3.85
N TYR A 329 8.99 1.98 3.91
CA TYR A 329 8.36 1.40 2.74
C TYR A 329 7.48 2.43 2.01
N TRP A 330 6.55 3.05 2.74
CA TRP A 330 5.54 3.96 2.17
C TRP A 330 6.11 5.24 1.59
N HIS A 331 7.28 5.68 2.10
CA HIS A 331 7.98 6.89 1.64
C HIS A 331 9.13 6.60 0.69
N SER A 332 9.38 5.33 0.33
CA SER A 332 10.37 4.95 -0.69
C SER A 332 9.85 5.22 -2.11
N GLU A 333 10.74 5.17 -3.11
CA GLU A 333 10.40 5.38 -4.52
C GLU A 333 9.41 4.34 -5.10
N ILE A 334 9.14 3.25 -4.41
CA ILE A 334 8.12 2.28 -4.83
C ILE A 334 6.73 2.87 -4.68
N GLU A 335 6.40 3.39 -3.52
CA GLU A 335 5.07 3.93 -3.20
C GLU A 335 5.01 5.45 -3.42
N CYS A 336 6.02 6.20 -3.00
CA CYS A 336 6.09 7.65 -3.13
C CYS A 336 6.87 8.05 -4.38
N LYS A 337 6.17 8.29 -5.50
CA LYS A 337 6.78 8.66 -6.78
C LYS A 337 7.28 10.11 -6.83
N ASN A 338 6.74 10.99 -5.99
CA ASN A 338 7.16 12.38 -5.92
C ASN A 338 8.42 12.52 -5.07
N LYS A 339 9.56 12.78 -5.70
CA LYS A 339 10.84 13.01 -5.03
C LYS A 339 10.82 14.19 -4.08
N ASN A 340 9.99 15.19 -4.35
CA ASN A 340 9.88 16.41 -3.57
C ASN A 340 8.84 16.31 -2.44
N TYR A 341 8.21 15.17 -2.23
CA TYR A 341 7.06 15.03 -1.34
C TYR A 341 7.29 15.62 0.05
N HIS A 342 8.37 15.25 0.74
CA HIS A 342 8.69 15.75 2.08
C HIS A 342 9.01 17.25 2.07
N PHE A 343 9.78 17.70 1.09
CA PHE A 343 10.13 19.12 0.92
C PHE A 343 8.89 19.97 0.63
N ASP A 344 8.05 19.55 -0.32
CA ASP A 344 6.83 20.28 -0.69
C ASP A 344 5.84 20.37 0.50
N LYS A 345 5.72 19.28 1.26
CA LYS A 345 4.89 19.24 2.47
C LYS A 345 5.42 20.21 3.53
N MET A 346 6.74 20.21 3.77
CA MET A 346 7.39 21.14 4.66
C MET A 346 7.18 22.60 4.20
N GLN A 347 7.32 22.90 2.90
CA GLN A 347 7.12 24.26 2.37
C GLN A 347 5.67 24.74 2.57
N ARG A 348 4.67 23.85 2.41
CA ARG A 348 3.27 24.20 2.67
C ARG A 348 3.04 24.53 4.15
N CYS A 349 3.61 23.76 5.06
CA CYS A 349 3.56 24.05 6.49
C CYS A 349 4.25 25.38 6.83
N ASN A 350 5.44 25.64 6.29
CA ASN A 350 6.18 26.86 6.51
C ASN A 350 5.40 28.11 6.07
N LYS A 351 4.67 28.04 4.94
CA LYS A 351 3.79 29.15 4.49
C LYS A 351 2.68 29.49 5.48
N LEU A 352 2.28 28.54 6.30
CA LEU A 352 1.28 28.72 7.36
C LEU A 352 1.90 29.03 8.74
N GLY A 353 3.23 29.22 8.79
CA GLY A 353 3.96 29.43 10.04
C GLY A 353 4.04 28.19 10.93
N ILE A 354 3.83 26.99 10.34
CA ILE A 354 3.90 25.70 11.03
C ILE A 354 5.28 25.08 10.77
N ARG A 355 5.98 24.71 11.83
CA ARG A 355 7.23 23.95 11.74
C ARG A 355 6.93 22.48 11.59
N LEU A 356 7.27 21.87 10.44
CA LEU A 356 7.11 20.45 10.20
C LEU A 356 8.39 19.68 10.54
N ILE A 357 8.25 18.62 11.33
CA ILE A 357 9.33 17.72 11.73
C ILE A 357 9.08 16.37 11.08
N HIS A 358 10.07 15.84 10.36
CA HIS A 358 10.02 14.53 9.74
C HIS A 358 10.87 13.52 10.53
N ILE A 359 10.21 12.54 11.13
CA ILE A 359 10.85 11.43 11.84
C ILE A 359 10.75 10.20 10.93
N PHE A 360 11.87 9.60 10.58
CA PHE A 360 11.88 8.35 9.85
C PHE A 360 11.88 7.14 10.79
N GLU A 361 11.23 6.07 10.36
CA GLU A 361 11.05 4.84 11.14
C GLU A 361 12.35 4.27 11.72
N ASP A 362 13.46 4.28 10.96
CA ASP A 362 14.76 3.78 11.44
C ASP A 362 15.39 4.68 12.50
N GLU A 363 15.16 6.00 12.43
CA GLU A 363 15.60 6.94 13.46
C GLU A 363 14.87 6.68 14.77
N TRP A 364 13.54 6.52 14.70
CA TRP A 364 12.73 6.21 15.88
C TRP A 364 13.11 4.86 16.50
N ARG A 365 13.22 3.82 15.68
CA ARG A 365 13.56 2.48 16.15
C ARG A 365 14.95 2.40 16.79
N ASN A 366 15.95 3.06 16.22
CA ASN A 366 17.32 2.92 16.65
C ASN A 366 17.79 4.01 17.63
N LYS A 367 17.14 5.19 17.63
CA LYS A 367 17.52 6.39 18.40
C LYS A 367 16.34 7.11 19.01
N ARG A 368 15.35 6.36 19.50
CA ARG A 368 14.11 6.88 20.06
C ARG A 368 14.35 7.96 21.11
N GLU A 369 15.21 7.68 22.09
CA GLU A 369 15.50 8.62 23.19
C GLU A 369 16.12 9.93 22.69
N VAL A 370 16.94 9.87 21.63
CA VAL A 370 17.51 11.07 21.00
C VAL A 370 16.41 11.86 20.27
N CYS A 371 15.49 11.17 19.56
CA CYS A 371 14.36 11.81 18.91
C CYS A 371 13.46 12.53 19.94
N LEU A 372 13.11 11.85 21.03
CA LEU A 372 12.31 12.39 22.11
C LEU A 372 12.98 13.59 22.80
N ASP A 373 14.29 13.53 23.00
CA ASP A 373 15.07 14.62 23.58
C ASP A 373 15.08 15.86 22.67
N VAL A 374 15.22 15.69 21.35
CA VAL A 374 15.15 16.80 20.39
C VAL A 374 13.73 17.37 20.34
N LEU A 375 12.69 16.53 20.33
CA LEU A 375 11.29 16.97 20.41
C LEU A 375 11.03 17.74 21.70
N SER A 376 11.54 17.28 22.85
CA SER A 376 11.40 17.94 24.16
C SER A 376 11.94 19.37 24.12
N ARG A 377 13.10 19.59 23.47
CA ARG A 377 13.65 20.95 23.29
C ARG A 377 12.80 21.80 22.35
N ILE A 378 12.29 21.23 21.29
CA ILE A 378 11.43 21.95 20.34
C ILE A 378 10.11 22.36 20.99
N LEU A 379 9.54 21.50 21.83
CA LEU A 379 8.26 21.71 22.49
C LEU A 379 8.35 22.37 23.87
N ASN A 380 9.57 22.78 24.30
CA ASN A 380 9.86 23.38 25.59
C ASN A 380 9.40 22.52 26.80
N ILE A 381 9.52 21.21 26.67
CA ILE A 381 9.28 20.28 27.78
C ILE A 381 10.41 20.43 28.82
N LYS A 382 10.06 20.26 30.09
CA LYS A 382 10.98 20.44 31.22
C LYS A 382 12.22 19.57 31.07
N MET A 383 13.40 20.21 31.13
CA MET A 383 14.73 19.58 31.07
C MET A 383 15.61 20.09 32.21
N ILE A 384 16.79 19.46 32.40
CA ILE A 384 17.81 19.96 33.32
C ILE A 384 18.52 21.14 32.68
N HIS A 385 18.30 22.32 33.22
CA HIS A 385 18.90 23.56 32.72
C HIS A 385 20.25 23.84 33.40
N VAL A 386 21.30 23.95 32.59
CA VAL A 386 22.65 24.29 33.06
C VAL A 386 23.13 25.55 32.36
N ALA A 387 23.54 26.56 33.13
CA ALA A 387 24.17 27.76 32.59
C ALA A 387 25.62 27.48 32.16
N ALA A 388 25.98 27.80 30.92
CA ALA A 388 27.33 27.55 30.39
C ALA A 388 28.46 28.16 31.22
N ARG A 389 28.19 29.27 31.93
CA ARG A 389 29.18 29.90 32.85
C ARG A 389 29.67 28.97 33.96
N LYS A 390 28.85 27.98 34.36
CA LYS A 390 29.20 26.98 35.38
C LYS A 390 30.00 25.80 34.82
N CYS A 391 30.21 25.74 33.52
CA CYS A 391 30.80 24.61 32.82
C CYS A 391 32.27 24.89 32.46
N GLN A 392 33.07 23.84 32.40
CA GLN A 392 34.44 23.84 31.88
C GLN A 392 34.47 23.31 30.44
N ILE A 393 35.41 23.81 29.63
CA ILE A 393 35.65 23.28 28.28
C ILE A 393 36.93 22.43 28.31
N LYS A 394 36.84 21.23 27.73
CA LYS A 394 38.00 20.35 27.52
C LYS A 394 37.98 19.82 26.08
N GLU A 395 39.16 19.63 25.50
CA GLU A 395 39.30 18.92 24.24
C GLU A 395 39.25 17.41 24.48
N LEU A 396 38.56 16.71 23.60
CA LEU A 396 38.29 15.28 23.72
C LEU A 396 39.02 14.47 22.66
N THR A 397 39.32 13.23 22.98
CA THR A 397 39.77 12.24 22.00
C THR A 397 38.63 11.87 21.04
N ASN A 398 38.98 11.31 19.89
CA ASN A 398 37.97 10.77 18.96
C ASN A 398 37.21 9.59 19.57
N LYS A 399 37.78 8.88 20.53
CA LYS A 399 37.12 7.77 21.23
C LYS A 399 35.98 8.31 22.10
N ASP A 400 36.27 9.29 22.97
CA ASP A 400 35.28 9.88 23.88
C ASP A 400 34.17 10.61 23.13
N SER A 401 34.54 11.32 22.06
CA SER A 401 33.55 12.00 21.19
C SER A 401 32.67 11.02 20.45
N ARG A 402 33.17 9.85 20.04
CA ARG A 402 32.40 8.80 19.40
C ARG A 402 31.30 8.27 20.32
N GLU A 403 31.67 7.88 21.52
CA GLU A 403 30.73 7.34 22.51
C GLU A 403 29.61 8.36 22.80
N PHE A 404 29.99 9.61 23.04
CA PHE A 404 29.03 10.68 23.31
C PHE A 404 28.07 10.91 22.12
N LEU A 405 28.58 10.99 20.88
CA LEU A 405 27.79 11.27 19.69
C LEU A 405 26.88 10.10 19.32
N GLU A 406 27.32 8.86 19.48
CA GLU A 406 26.44 7.70 19.20
C GLU A 406 25.22 7.69 20.12
N ASN A 407 25.38 8.09 21.38
CA ASN A 407 24.31 8.07 22.36
C ASN A 407 23.42 9.34 22.34
N ASN A 408 23.90 10.48 21.83
CA ASN A 408 23.22 11.76 22.01
C ASN A 408 22.92 12.51 20.69
N HIS A 409 23.42 12.05 19.54
CA HIS A 409 23.22 12.74 18.25
C HIS A 409 22.39 11.91 17.27
N LEU A 410 21.40 12.51 16.60
CA LEU A 410 20.53 11.83 15.62
C LEU A 410 21.31 11.07 14.55
N GLN A 411 22.32 11.70 13.95
CA GLN A 411 23.17 11.10 12.91
C GLN A 411 24.38 10.34 13.45
N GLY A 412 24.56 10.26 14.79
CA GLY A 412 25.69 9.58 15.42
C GLY A 412 27.05 10.23 15.14
N TYR A 413 28.08 9.43 15.32
CA TYR A 413 29.47 9.84 15.17
C TYR A 413 29.86 10.24 13.74
N ALA A 414 30.65 11.27 13.65
CA ALA A 414 31.42 11.60 12.45
C ALA A 414 32.84 12.00 12.87
N SER A 415 33.86 11.49 12.15
CA SER A 415 35.26 11.80 12.43
C SER A 415 35.52 13.31 12.36
N ALA A 416 36.16 13.84 13.36
CA ALA A 416 36.53 15.24 13.49
C ALA A 416 37.99 15.37 13.95
N THR A 417 38.58 16.53 13.64
CA THR A 417 39.96 16.86 14.04
C THR A 417 39.98 17.53 15.42
N ILE A 418 38.92 18.31 15.70
CA ILE A 418 38.77 19.05 16.95
C ILE A 418 37.46 18.65 17.60
N ASN A 419 37.47 18.23 18.83
CA ASN A 419 36.31 17.82 19.62
C ASN A 419 36.26 18.64 20.91
N LEU A 420 35.36 19.62 21.00
CA LEU A 420 35.24 20.50 22.16
C LEU A 420 34.08 20.03 23.04
N GLY A 421 34.39 19.46 24.18
CA GLY A 421 33.45 19.04 25.20
C GLY A 421 33.20 20.09 26.28
N MET A 422 31.93 20.23 26.66
CA MET A 422 31.53 21.05 27.82
C MET A 422 31.19 20.16 29.00
N PHE A 423 31.79 20.42 30.13
CA PHE A 423 31.66 19.62 31.34
C PHE A 423 30.99 20.40 32.48
N TYR A 424 30.04 19.78 33.12
CA TYR A 424 29.38 20.24 34.34
C TYR A 424 29.48 19.11 35.38
N GLU A 425 30.03 19.42 36.57
CA GLU A 425 30.27 18.42 37.64
C GLU A 425 30.96 17.14 37.11
N ASN A 426 32.03 17.32 36.33
CA ASN A 426 32.81 16.28 35.65
C ASN A 426 32.05 15.44 34.61
N ASN A 427 30.76 15.71 34.35
CA ASN A 427 30.00 15.06 33.31
C ASN A 427 30.08 15.83 31.99
N LEU A 428 30.36 15.14 30.89
CA LEU A 428 30.27 15.70 29.56
C LEU A 428 28.77 15.91 29.20
N ILE A 429 28.37 17.16 28.98
CA ILE A 429 26.97 17.52 28.77
C ILE A 429 26.70 18.15 27.39
N GLN A 430 27.74 18.62 26.68
CA GLN A 430 27.62 19.17 25.33
C GLN A 430 28.89 18.94 24.54
N LEU A 431 28.77 18.71 23.24
CA LEU A 431 29.90 18.52 22.33
C LEU A 431 29.71 19.34 21.05
N LEU A 432 30.80 19.97 20.59
CA LEU A 432 30.92 20.69 19.33
C LEU A 432 32.18 20.21 18.61
N THR A 433 32.07 19.77 17.35
CA THR A 433 33.17 19.15 16.62
C THR A 433 33.48 19.82 15.29
N PHE A 434 34.77 19.84 14.91
CA PHE A 434 35.24 20.46 13.68
C PHE A 434 36.23 19.56 12.94
N ARG A 435 36.23 19.70 11.59
CA ARG A 435 37.21 19.07 10.70
C ARG A 435 37.53 19.96 9.50
N LYS A 436 38.51 19.57 8.69
CA LYS A 436 38.67 20.16 7.34
C LYS A 436 37.49 19.74 6.45
N PRO A 437 36.90 20.67 5.68
CA PRO A 437 35.77 20.37 4.81
C PRO A 437 36.13 19.32 3.75
N ARG A 438 35.20 18.40 3.50
CA ARG A 438 35.40 17.35 2.49
C ARG A 438 35.20 17.82 1.05
N TYR A 439 34.26 18.77 0.85
CA TYR A 439 33.79 19.16 -0.49
C TYR A 439 34.17 20.61 -0.86
N ASN A 440 34.20 21.53 0.08
CA ASN A 440 34.50 22.93 -0.17
C ASN A 440 35.88 23.30 0.34
N LYS A 441 36.88 23.20 -0.54
CA LYS A 441 38.30 23.49 -0.20
C LYS A 441 38.58 24.98 0.08
N ASN A 442 37.67 25.87 -0.30
CA ASN A 442 37.80 27.32 -0.06
C ASN A 442 37.34 27.72 1.35
N ILE A 443 36.84 26.79 2.14
CA ILE A 443 36.46 26.99 3.54
C ILE A 443 37.48 26.27 4.44
N GLN A 444 37.91 26.95 5.48
CA GLN A 444 38.98 26.43 6.34
C GLN A 444 38.49 25.29 7.26
N TRP A 445 37.28 25.41 7.83
CA TRP A 445 36.73 24.45 8.77
C TRP A 445 35.26 24.09 8.46
N GLU A 446 34.89 22.89 8.85
CA GLU A 446 33.50 22.42 8.86
C GLU A 446 33.10 22.11 10.31
N ASN A 447 32.04 22.75 10.81
CA ASN A 447 31.37 22.31 12.03
C ASN A 447 30.52 21.09 11.71
N VAL A 448 30.90 19.92 12.25
CA VAL A 448 30.39 18.62 11.84
C VAL A 448 29.22 18.16 12.69
N ARG A 449 29.36 18.31 14.03
CA ARG A 449 28.35 17.87 15.00
C ARG A 449 28.25 18.87 16.15
N CYS A 450 27.02 19.07 16.59
CA CYS A 450 26.69 19.83 17.78
C CYS A 450 25.50 19.16 18.47
N CYS A 451 25.70 18.66 19.70
CA CYS A 451 24.59 18.11 20.48
C CYS A 451 24.83 18.25 22.00
N ASN A 452 23.70 18.19 22.71
CA ASN A 452 23.70 18.10 24.17
C ASN A 452 23.55 16.62 24.58
N LYS A 453 23.89 16.32 25.81
CA LYS A 453 23.52 15.07 26.49
C LYS A 453 22.00 15.03 26.61
N ILE A 454 21.39 13.86 26.40
CA ILE A 454 19.95 13.64 26.61
C ILE A 454 19.53 14.14 27.99
N GLY A 455 18.42 14.86 28.05
CA GLY A 455 17.84 15.44 29.26
C GLY A 455 18.44 16.81 29.67
N TYR A 456 19.46 17.31 28.99
CA TYR A 456 20.13 18.58 29.35
C TYR A 456 19.86 19.69 28.33
N GLN A 457 19.56 20.89 28.83
CA GLN A 457 19.51 22.13 28.07
C GLN A 457 20.59 23.09 28.59
N ILE A 458 21.60 23.40 27.76
CA ILE A 458 22.73 24.24 28.18
C ILE A 458 22.52 25.67 27.65
N ILE A 459 22.23 26.57 28.57
CA ILE A 459 21.98 27.97 28.25
C ILE A 459 23.31 28.66 27.93
N GLY A 460 23.46 29.16 26.68
CA GLY A 460 24.69 29.78 26.20
C GLY A 460 25.81 28.80 25.84
N GLY A 461 25.56 27.48 25.89
CA GLY A 461 26.56 26.45 25.71
C GLY A 461 27.26 26.48 24.36
N VAL A 462 26.47 26.45 23.26
CA VAL A 462 27.03 26.49 21.91
C VAL A 462 27.84 27.79 21.69
N GLY A 463 27.34 28.93 22.15
CA GLY A 463 28.06 30.19 22.06
C GLY A 463 29.41 30.18 22.80
N LYS A 464 29.45 29.59 24.00
CA LYS A 464 30.72 29.48 24.78
C LYS A 464 31.72 28.57 24.06
N LEU A 465 31.30 27.41 23.54
CA LEU A 465 32.17 26.50 22.76
C LEU A 465 32.64 27.16 21.47
N TRP A 466 31.72 27.88 20.76
CA TRP A 466 32.04 28.62 19.56
C TRP A 466 33.07 29.72 19.80
N THR A 467 32.89 30.54 20.84
CA THR A 467 33.87 31.59 21.22
C THR A 467 35.24 30.99 21.59
N TYR A 468 35.25 29.85 22.30
CA TYR A 468 36.50 29.12 22.58
C TYR A 468 37.21 28.69 21.30
N PHE A 469 36.46 28.13 20.34
CA PHE A 469 36.97 27.71 19.05
C PHE A 469 37.56 28.90 18.26
N LEU A 470 36.85 30.03 18.17
CA LEU A 470 37.33 31.24 17.51
C LEU A 470 38.63 31.75 18.11
N ARG A 471 38.72 31.84 19.45
CA ARG A 471 39.90 32.36 20.15
C ARG A 471 41.12 31.44 20.00
N LYS A 472 40.91 30.14 20.06
CA LYS A 472 42.05 29.17 20.06
C LYS A 472 42.55 28.86 18.64
N TYR A 473 41.68 28.76 17.69
CA TYR A 473 42.00 28.29 16.33
C TYR A 473 42.00 29.39 15.28
N ASN A 474 41.54 30.60 15.62
CA ASN A 474 41.49 31.76 14.77
C ASN A 474 41.08 31.45 13.31
N PRO A 475 39.88 30.86 13.07
CA PRO A 475 39.47 30.40 11.73
C PRO A 475 39.11 31.61 10.84
N GLU A 476 39.49 31.58 9.57
CA GLU A 476 39.07 32.54 8.56
C GLU A 476 37.64 32.27 8.08
N SER A 477 37.24 31.00 8.02
CA SER A 477 35.93 30.61 7.54
C SER A 477 35.51 29.24 8.08
N VAL A 478 34.19 29.09 8.31
CA VAL A 478 33.58 27.87 8.81
C VAL A 478 32.27 27.60 8.07
N VAL A 479 32.06 26.37 7.60
CA VAL A 479 30.80 25.91 7.05
C VAL A 479 30.10 24.97 8.01
N SER A 480 28.78 25.01 8.02
CA SER A 480 27.95 24.03 8.71
C SER A 480 26.67 23.73 7.94
N TYR A 481 26.06 22.60 8.23
CA TYR A 481 24.87 22.11 7.55
C TYR A 481 23.74 21.88 8.56
N CYS A 482 22.56 22.42 8.25
CA CYS A 482 21.36 22.29 9.06
C CYS A 482 20.37 21.35 8.36
N ASP A 483 20.02 20.24 8.98
CA ASP A 483 19.03 19.29 8.49
C ASP A 483 17.63 19.91 8.62
N LEU A 484 16.99 20.19 7.48
CA LEU A 484 15.68 20.84 7.42
C LEU A 484 14.53 19.98 7.95
N ARG A 485 14.74 18.68 8.08
CA ARG A 485 13.74 17.77 8.68
C ARG A 485 13.51 18.06 10.16
N TRP A 486 14.54 18.56 10.87
CA TRP A 486 14.55 18.75 12.31
C TRP A 486 14.73 20.19 12.74
N PHE A 487 15.53 20.98 12.03
CA PHE A 487 16.06 22.27 12.51
C PHE A 487 15.78 23.42 11.55
N THR A 488 15.73 24.62 12.08
CA THR A 488 15.45 25.87 11.34
C THR A 488 16.69 26.70 11.04
N GLY A 489 17.84 26.36 11.61
CA GLY A 489 19.08 27.12 11.45
C GLY A 489 19.25 28.34 12.39
N GLU A 490 18.31 28.60 13.29
CA GLU A 490 18.35 29.75 14.20
C GLU A 490 19.61 29.82 15.08
N THR A 491 20.19 28.67 15.43
CA THR A 491 21.46 28.63 16.19
C THR A 491 22.59 29.24 15.38
N TYR A 492 22.64 29.00 14.08
CA TYR A 492 23.69 29.56 13.20
C TYR A 492 23.53 31.07 13.02
N LYS A 493 22.31 31.57 12.91
CA LYS A 493 22.07 33.04 12.90
C LYS A 493 22.61 33.71 14.15
N LYS A 494 22.33 33.12 15.34
CA LYS A 494 22.81 33.66 16.63
C LYS A 494 24.33 33.61 16.76
N LEU A 495 25.02 32.74 16.03
CA LEU A 495 26.47 32.63 15.95
C LEU A 495 27.07 33.47 14.80
N LEU A 496 26.27 34.31 14.16
CA LEU A 496 26.64 35.20 13.05
C LEU A 496 27.06 34.45 11.77
N PHE A 497 26.56 33.26 11.55
CA PHE A 497 26.65 32.60 10.26
C PHE A 497 25.63 33.19 9.29
N HIS A 498 25.97 33.24 8.01
CA HIS A 498 25.07 33.62 6.92
C HIS A 498 24.55 32.40 6.17
N LEU A 499 23.28 32.38 5.85
CA LEU A 499 22.70 31.38 4.98
C LEU A 499 23.24 31.52 3.57
N ASN A 500 23.98 30.52 3.08
CA ASN A 500 24.55 30.54 1.74
C ASN A 500 23.55 30.05 0.70
N HIS A 501 23.02 28.84 0.89
CA HIS A 501 21.97 28.25 0.04
C HIS A 501 21.28 27.07 0.74
N ILE A 502 20.17 26.66 0.17
CA ILE A 502 19.52 25.38 0.49
C ILE A 502 19.99 24.35 -0.54
N THR A 503 20.50 23.20 -0.09
CA THR A 503 20.95 22.14 -0.98
C THR A 503 19.76 21.55 -1.74
N LYS A 504 20.03 20.98 -2.92
CA LYS A 504 19.04 20.13 -3.58
C LYS A 504 18.68 18.97 -2.66
N ILE A 505 17.46 18.49 -2.78
CA ILE A 505 16.96 17.31 -2.06
C ILE A 505 17.91 16.15 -2.29
N GLN A 506 18.31 15.49 -1.21
CA GLN A 506 19.18 14.34 -1.23
C GLN A 506 18.35 13.06 -1.03
N TYR A 507 18.94 11.91 -1.33
CA TYR A 507 18.32 10.64 -1.09
C TYR A 507 19.23 9.70 -0.29
N TYR A 508 18.58 8.78 0.37
CA TYR A 508 19.17 7.63 1.05
C TYR A 508 18.74 6.36 0.34
N TYR A 509 19.53 5.32 0.41
CA TYR A 509 19.11 3.99 0.04
C TYR A 509 18.47 3.29 1.23
N THR A 510 17.42 2.51 0.99
CA THR A 510 16.69 1.77 2.02
C THR A 510 16.39 0.34 1.61
N ASN A 511 16.41 -0.58 2.58
CA ASN A 511 15.83 -1.93 2.48
C ASN A 511 14.54 -2.05 3.31
N TYR A 512 13.84 -0.93 3.54
CA TYR A 512 12.63 -0.78 4.35
C TYR A 512 12.81 -1.04 5.86
N LYS A 513 14.02 -1.41 6.29
CA LYS A 513 14.39 -1.51 7.71
C LYS A 513 15.38 -0.44 8.12
N ASN A 514 16.31 -0.09 7.26
CA ASN A 514 17.34 0.91 7.53
C ASN A 514 17.53 1.83 6.35
N ARG A 515 18.05 3.03 6.60
CA ARG A 515 18.49 3.98 5.57
C ARG A 515 19.99 4.17 5.63
N TRP A 516 20.60 4.31 4.48
CA TRP A 516 22.03 4.58 4.34
C TRP A 516 22.25 5.75 3.40
N HIS A 517 23.14 6.63 3.80
CA HIS A 517 23.51 7.76 2.94
C HIS A 517 24.06 7.28 1.59
N ARG A 518 23.64 7.94 0.49
CA ARG A 518 24.00 7.57 -0.89
C ARG A 518 25.50 7.42 -1.14
N SER A 519 26.37 8.13 -0.41
CA SER A 519 27.83 8.02 -0.55
C SER A 519 28.40 6.64 -0.21
N LEU A 520 27.64 5.79 0.45
CA LEU A 520 27.99 4.39 0.73
C LEU A 520 27.71 3.45 -0.46
N PHE A 521 27.05 3.96 -1.50
CA PHE A 521 26.58 3.20 -2.65
C PHE A 521 27.02 3.82 -4.00
N THR A 522 28.20 4.43 -4.05
CA THR A 522 28.79 4.80 -5.35
C THR A 522 29.00 3.54 -6.21
N LYS A 523 28.92 3.64 -7.55
CA LYS A 523 29.02 2.49 -8.46
C LYS A 523 30.13 1.50 -8.06
N LYS A 524 31.35 2.00 -7.79
CA LYS A 524 32.50 1.18 -7.35
C LYS A 524 32.20 0.41 -6.04
N LYS A 525 31.53 1.03 -5.08
CA LYS A 525 31.16 0.39 -3.81
C LYS A 525 30.01 -0.60 -3.97
N CYS A 526 29.06 -0.29 -4.87
CA CYS A 526 27.96 -1.20 -5.20
C CYS A 526 28.47 -2.47 -5.86
N ILE A 527 29.40 -2.36 -6.82
CA ILE A 527 30.07 -3.51 -7.46
C ILE A 527 30.73 -4.40 -6.41
N LYS A 528 31.56 -3.81 -5.51
CA LYS A 528 32.20 -4.59 -4.44
C LYS A 528 31.20 -5.31 -3.53
N LYS A 529 30.11 -4.64 -3.14
CA LYS A 529 29.03 -5.25 -2.34
C LYS A 529 28.31 -6.37 -3.09
N ALA A 530 27.99 -6.14 -4.37
CA ALA A 530 27.28 -7.12 -5.20
C ALA A 530 28.12 -8.40 -5.40
N ILE A 531 29.42 -8.29 -5.66
CA ILE A 531 30.35 -9.43 -5.76
C ILE A 531 30.37 -10.21 -4.43
N SER A 532 30.49 -9.50 -3.29
CA SER A 532 30.59 -10.16 -1.98
C SER A 532 29.31 -10.87 -1.53
N LEU A 533 28.13 -10.44 -2.02
CA LEU A 533 26.83 -10.99 -1.59
C LEU A 533 26.26 -12.04 -2.54
N ASN A 534 26.49 -11.90 -3.85
CA ASN A 534 25.74 -12.62 -4.87
C ASN A 534 26.61 -13.41 -5.86
N ASN A 535 27.93 -13.49 -5.69
CA ASN A 535 28.89 -14.17 -6.58
C ASN A 535 28.75 -13.79 -8.09
N ILE A 536 28.37 -12.54 -8.36
CA ILE A 536 28.19 -12.03 -9.72
C ILE A 536 29.54 -11.56 -10.27
N THR A 537 29.81 -11.79 -11.54
CA THR A 537 31.06 -11.39 -12.16
C THR A 537 31.19 -9.86 -12.30
N GLU A 538 32.37 -9.32 -12.03
CA GLU A 538 32.65 -7.88 -12.12
C GLU A 538 32.36 -7.29 -13.50
N ASN A 539 32.59 -8.04 -14.56
CA ASN A 539 32.34 -7.61 -15.94
C ASN A 539 30.88 -7.29 -16.22
N LEU A 540 29.94 -8.10 -15.73
CA LEU A 540 28.49 -7.84 -15.84
C LEU A 540 28.11 -6.58 -15.09
N LEU A 541 28.60 -6.43 -13.86
CA LEU A 541 28.29 -5.28 -12.99
C LEU A 541 28.85 -3.96 -13.55
N ASN A 542 29.99 -4.01 -14.25
CA ASN A 542 30.58 -2.82 -14.86
C ASN A 542 29.71 -2.25 -16.01
N GLN A 543 28.92 -3.09 -16.70
CA GLN A 543 27.97 -2.66 -17.73
C GLN A 543 26.71 -2.02 -17.15
N MET A 544 26.35 -2.32 -15.90
CA MET A 544 25.17 -1.78 -15.23
C MET A 544 25.40 -0.37 -14.68
N THR A 545 24.34 0.42 -14.60
CA THR A 545 24.34 1.70 -13.89
C THR A 545 24.32 1.49 -12.37
N GLU A 546 24.71 2.51 -11.60
CA GLU A 546 24.59 2.47 -10.12
C GLU A 546 23.18 2.11 -9.69
N ASN A 547 22.17 2.70 -10.32
CA ASN A 547 20.76 2.47 -10.00
C ASN A 547 20.32 1.02 -10.29
N GLN A 548 20.77 0.43 -11.37
CA GLN A 548 20.48 -0.97 -11.70
C GLN A 548 21.09 -1.91 -10.66
N ILE A 549 22.38 -1.71 -10.31
CA ILE A 549 23.04 -2.54 -9.29
C ILE A 549 22.35 -2.41 -7.93
N THR A 550 21.99 -1.19 -7.52
CA THR A 550 21.33 -0.99 -6.22
C THR A 550 19.94 -1.60 -6.19
N LYS A 551 19.15 -1.46 -7.26
CA LYS A 551 17.76 -1.91 -7.32
C LYS A 551 17.61 -3.40 -7.61
N GLU A 552 18.31 -3.90 -8.64
CA GLU A 552 18.13 -5.25 -9.15
C GLU A 552 18.96 -6.29 -8.37
N ILE A 553 20.15 -5.90 -7.92
CA ILE A 553 21.10 -6.80 -7.26
C ILE A 553 21.12 -6.65 -5.75
N LEU A 554 21.15 -5.41 -5.25
CA LEU A 554 21.22 -5.13 -3.81
C LEU A 554 19.84 -4.96 -3.17
N HIS A 555 18.77 -4.95 -3.98
CA HIS A 555 17.36 -4.79 -3.56
C HIS A 555 17.15 -3.57 -2.65
N LEU A 556 17.72 -2.44 -3.06
CA LEU A 556 17.64 -1.17 -2.35
C LEU A 556 16.87 -0.14 -3.17
N ASP A 557 15.94 0.54 -2.54
CA ASP A 557 15.20 1.65 -3.11
C ASP A 557 15.64 2.98 -2.53
N ARG A 558 15.27 4.08 -3.19
CA ARG A 558 15.62 5.42 -2.72
C ARG A 558 14.48 6.02 -1.92
N ILE A 559 14.85 6.80 -0.91
CA ILE A 559 13.96 7.62 -0.10
C ILE A 559 14.58 9.02 0.04
N TRP A 560 13.79 10.06 -0.16
CA TRP A 560 14.28 11.43 -0.23
C TRP A 560 14.05 12.19 1.08
N ASP A 561 14.96 13.13 1.37
CA ASP A 561 14.87 14.05 2.50
C ASP A 561 14.26 15.42 2.11
N CYS A 562 14.39 16.40 3.00
CA CYS A 562 13.97 17.80 2.76
C CYS A 562 15.11 18.71 2.33
N GLY A 563 16.32 18.17 2.13
CA GLY A 563 17.53 18.96 1.91
C GLY A 563 18.11 19.55 3.20
N GLN A 564 19.13 20.37 3.04
CA GLN A 564 19.86 21.01 4.13
C GLN A 564 20.10 22.47 3.84
N GLN A 565 20.16 23.32 4.86
CA GLN A 565 20.69 24.67 4.74
C GLN A 565 22.21 24.64 4.89
N THR A 566 22.92 25.31 4.00
CA THR A 566 24.36 25.52 4.11
C THR A 566 24.61 26.90 4.71
N TRP A 567 25.26 26.91 5.87
CA TRP A 567 25.59 28.11 6.62
C TRP A 567 27.09 28.37 6.59
N ILE A 568 27.50 29.61 6.34
CA ILE A 568 28.90 30.00 6.27
C ILE A 568 29.15 31.15 7.25
N TRP A 569 30.19 31.01 8.05
CA TRP A 569 30.75 32.08 8.85
C TRP A 569 32.10 32.47 8.25
N LYS A 570 32.37 33.77 8.19
CA LYS A 570 33.66 34.34 7.81
C LYS A 570 34.06 35.39 8.84
N GLN A 571 35.39 35.48 9.11
CA GLN A 571 35.97 36.43 10.03
C GLN A 571 35.74 37.86 9.53
#